data_f9d55a8c2f846070d9ec6f5f7237b86b
#
_entry.id   f9d55a8c2f846070d9ec6f5f7237b86b
#
_cell.length_a   1.000
_cell.length_b   1.000
_cell.length_c   1.000
_cell.angle_alpha   90.00
_cell.angle_beta   90.00
_cell.angle_gamma   90.00
#
_symmetry.space_group_name_H-M   'P 1'
#
loop_
_entity.id
_entity.type
_entity.pdbx_description
1 polymer ?
#
loop_
_entity_poly.entity_id
_entity_poly.type
_entity_poly.pdbx_seq_one_letter_code
_entity_poly.pdbx_strand_id
1 'polypeptide(L)'
;MLLQTVFTALIAASAGLAAPLEPRASNYFTPSAIWTYNVANGAISSTSEGRVTKHPSNGGNDNTALVTFTYPEFARNKKCRFAFYLANGENVIGSGKLDLFSSLKPAPGPRAGWGPGNQRNVHLGRMDVKKGGFATWEATYGTYMTSKTNCEKPGTKIGLELVGVYDTDAVYWNPSKSGPRIIVTDN
;
A
#
# COMPACT_ATOMS: atom_id res chain seq x y z
N MET A 1 29.09 -78.72 -7.24
CA MET A 1 29.72 -77.44 -7.58
C MET A 1 28.56 -76.54 -8.00
N LEU A 2 28.00 -75.72 -7.07
CA LEU A 2 26.85 -74.82 -7.29
C LEU A 2 27.41 -73.42 -7.48
N LEU A 3 27.20 -72.84 -8.65
CA LEU A 3 27.51 -71.44 -8.96
C LEU A 3 26.37 -70.57 -8.44
N GLN A 4 26.63 -69.70 -7.47
CA GLN A 4 25.73 -68.66 -7.01
C GLN A 4 25.95 -67.40 -7.82
N THR A 5 24.93 -67.00 -8.59
CA THR A 5 24.93 -65.71 -9.34
C THR A 5 24.32 -64.63 -8.45
N VAL A 6 25.17 -63.64 -8.11
CA VAL A 6 24.71 -62.46 -7.35
C VAL A 6 24.20 -61.41 -8.32
N PHE A 7 22.92 -61.09 -8.27
CA PHE A 7 22.30 -59.94 -8.98
C PHE A 7 22.45 -58.70 -8.15
N THR A 8 23.24 -57.74 -8.64
CA THR A 8 23.36 -56.40 -8.05
C THR A 8 22.31 -55.48 -8.74
N ALA A 9 21.28 -55.09 -8.00
CA ALA A 9 20.29 -54.12 -8.47
C ALA A 9 20.82 -52.69 -8.29
N LEU A 10 21.08 -51.98 -9.39
CA LEU A 10 21.36 -50.55 -9.38
C LEU A 10 20.04 -49.77 -9.17
N ILE A 11 19.91 -49.08 -8.02
CA ILE A 11 18.83 -48.11 -7.79
C ILE A 11 19.31 -46.77 -8.33
N ALA A 12 18.78 -46.36 -9.47
CA ALA A 12 18.97 -44.99 -10.01
C ALA A 12 18.10 -44.00 -9.22
N ALA A 13 18.72 -43.22 -8.35
CA ALA A 13 18.07 -42.07 -7.69
C ALA A 13 17.88 -40.95 -8.70
N SER A 14 16.64 -40.72 -9.16
CA SER A 14 16.27 -39.57 -9.94
C SER A 14 16.26 -38.31 -9.04
N ALA A 15 17.33 -37.52 -9.09
CA ALA A 15 17.33 -36.17 -8.51
C ALA A 15 16.34 -35.29 -9.32
N GLY A 16 15.17 -35.10 -8.79
CA GLY A 16 14.20 -34.14 -9.33
C GLY A 16 14.82 -32.73 -9.19
N LEU A 17 15.21 -32.13 -10.30
CA LEU A 17 15.57 -30.70 -10.37
C LEU A 17 14.30 -29.90 -10.06
N ALA A 18 14.20 -29.38 -8.83
CA ALA A 18 13.21 -28.36 -8.51
C ALA A 18 13.50 -27.14 -9.40
N ALA A 19 12.61 -26.87 -10.35
CA ALA A 19 12.69 -25.64 -11.15
C ALA A 19 12.70 -24.43 -10.20
N PRO A 20 13.57 -23.41 -10.45
CA PRO A 20 13.55 -22.19 -9.67
C PRO A 20 12.13 -21.62 -9.70
N LEU A 21 11.55 -21.37 -8.53
CA LEU A 21 10.29 -20.61 -8.43
C LEU A 21 10.56 -19.23 -9.00
N GLU A 22 10.05 -18.96 -10.21
CA GLU A 22 10.04 -17.63 -10.78
C GLU A 22 9.41 -16.67 -9.74
N PRO A 23 10.05 -15.50 -9.46
CA PRO A 23 9.44 -14.50 -8.58
C PRO A 23 8.07 -14.18 -9.16
N ARG A 24 7.01 -14.54 -8.45
CA ARG A 24 5.64 -14.23 -8.84
C ARG A 24 5.58 -12.73 -9.08
N ALA A 25 5.38 -12.31 -10.33
CA ALA A 25 5.24 -10.90 -10.67
C ALA A 25 4.29 -10.26 -9.66
N SER A 26 4.77 -9.23 -8.97
CA SER A 26 4.00 -8.60 -7.90
C SER A 26 2.76 -7.97 -8.52
N ASN A 27 1.60 -8.60 -8.32
CA ASN A 27 0.33 -8.14 -8.84
C ASN A 27 -0.16 -6.93 -8.03
N TYR A 28 0.59 -5.85 -8.04
CA TYR A 28 0.18 -4.58 -7.43
C TYR A 28 0.72 -3.40 -8.23
N PHE A 29 0.12 -2.24 -8.01
CA PHE A 29 0.65 -0.97 -8.48
C PHE A 29 0.67 0.07 -7.34
N THR A 30 1.62 0.99 -7.42
CA THR A 30 1.84 2.07 -6.46
C THR A 30 1.19 3.37 -6.96
N PRO A 31 1.04 4.38 -6.10
CA PRO A 31 0.54 5.68 -6.51
C PRO A 31 1.35 6.27 -7.66
N SER A 32 0.66 6.87 -8.61
CA SER A 32 1.26 7.69 -9.67
C SER A 32 1.69 9.07 -9.17
N ALA A 33 1.16 9.51 -8.02
CA ALA A 33 1.58 10.74 -7.33
C ALA A 33 1.32 10.64 -5.83
N ILE A 34 2.22 11.23 -5.05
CA ILE A 34 2.11 11.37 -3.57
C ILE A 34 2.40 12.83 -3.23
N TRP A 35 1.56 13.40 -2.38
CA TRP A 35 1.66 14.78 -1.91
C TRP A 35 1.54 14.82 -0.39
N THR A 36 2.24 15.76 0.24
CA THR A 36 2.01 16.11 1.65
C THR A 36 0.97 17.22 1.71
N TYR A 37 -0.08 17.01 2.48
CA TYR A 37 -1.09 18.02 2.79
C TYR A 37 -0.91 18.50 4.23
N ASN A 38 -0.73 19.81 4.42
CA ASN A 38 -0.64 20.43 5.74
C ASN A 38 -2.05 20.81 6.23
N VAL A 39 -2.44 20.25 7.37
CA VAL A 39 -3.79 20.42 7.91
C VAL A 39 -4.04 21.84 8.42
N ALA A 40 -3.00 22.53 8.91
CA ALA A 40 -3.16 23.88 9.49
C ALA A 40 -3.45 24.97 8.46
N ASN A 41 -2.91 24.83 7.24
CA ASN A 41 -3.01 25.89 6.22
C ASN A 41 -3.54 25.43 4.86
N GLY A 42 -3.83 24.13 4.71
CA GLY A 42 -4.36 23.56 3.46
C GLY A 42 -3.37 23.48 2.31
N ALA A 43 -2.09 23.69 2.55
CA ALA A 43 -1.07 23.61 1.50
C ALA A 43 -0.83 22.15 1.08
N ILE A 44 -0.62 21.96 -0.22
CA ILE A 44 -0.19 20.68 -0.81
C ILE A 44 1.23 20.88 -1.34
N SER A 45 2.15 20.03 -0.90
CA SER A 45 3.57 20.11 -1.27
C SER A 45 4.02 18.84 -1.96
N SER A 46 4.91 18.98 -2.94
CA SER A 46 5.66 17.85 -3.51
C SER A 46 6.51 17.20 -2.43
N THR A 47 6.66 15.90 -2.51
CA THR A 47 7.48 15.15 -1.56
C THR A 47 8.21 14.01 -2.26
N SER A 48 9.43 13.74 -1.86
CA SER A 48 10.21 12.55 -2.24
C SER A 48 10.01 11.39 -1.25
N GLU A 49 9.43 11.69 -0.09
CA GLU A 49 9.13 10.74 0.99
C GLU A 49 7.63 10.80 1.28
N GLY A 50 7.00 9.64 1.36
CA GLY A 50 5.64 9.59 1.86
C GLY A 50 5.64 9.79 3.38
N ARG A 51 4.71 10.60 3.89
CA ARG A 51 4.64 10.85 5.33
C ARG A 51 3.23 11.21 5.78
N VAL A 52 2.93 10.74 6.98
CA VAL A 52 1.81 11.19 7.80
C VAL A 52 2.37 11.56 9.15
N THR A 53 2.03 12.73 9.68
CA THR A 53 2.50 13.17 11.00
C THR A 53 1.39 13.86 11.76
N LYS A 54 1.25 13.51 13.03
CA LYS A 54 0.31 14.12 13.97
C LYS A 54 0.94 14.25 15.34
N HIS A 55 0.81 15.40 15.99
CA HIS A 55 1.35 15.62 17.32
C HIS A 55 0.63 16.77 18.02
N PRO A 56 0.24 16.64 19.31
CA PRO A 56 -0.56 17.65 20.00
C PRO A 56 0.15 19.00 20.18
N SER A 57 1.50 19.00 20.21
CA SER A 57 2.29 20.22 20.39
C SER A 57 2.81 20.85 19.10
N ASN A 58 2.35 20.43 17.92
CA ASN A 58 2.78 20.99 16.65
C ASN A 58 1.96 22.22 16.18
N GLY A 59 1.06 22.71 17.03
CA GLY A 59 0.19 23.86 16.70
C GLY A 59 -0.82 23.58 15.58
N GLY A 60 -1.19 22.31 15.38
CA GLY A 60 -2.11 21.90 14.31
C GLY A 60 -1.41 21.66 12.96
N ASN A 61 -0.08 21.77 12.89
CA ASN A 61 0.70 21.51 11.66
C ASN A 61 0.83 20.01 11.36
N ASP A 62 -0.26 19.26 11.51
CA ASP A 62 -0.33 17.88 11.11
C ASP A 62 -0.18 17.75 9.59
N ASN A 63 0.41 16.64 9.15
CA ASN A 63 0.51 16.34 7.74
C ASN A 63 -0.21 15.03 7.43
N THR A 64 -0.96 15.03 6.35
CA THR A 64 -1.56 13.83 5.76
C THR A 64 -0.94 13.56 4.40
N ALA A 65 -1.09 12.33 3.91
CA ALA A 65 -0.61 11.97 2.58
C ALA A 65 -1.77 11.85 1.61
N LEU A 66 -1.77 12.69 0.57
CA LEU A 66 -2.69 12.55 -0.55
C LEU A 66 -2.02 11.69 -1.62
N VAL A 67 -2.68 10.61 -2.00
CA VAL A 67 -2.14 9.67 -3.00
C VAL A 67 -3.09 9.54 -4.18
N THR A 68 -2.53 9.56 -5.38
CA THR A 68 -3.27 9.34 -6.62
C THR A 68 -2.84 8.03 -7.23
N PHE A 69 -3.80 7.15 -7.52
CA PHE A 69 -3.57 5.93 -8.27
C PHE A 69 -4.12 6.07 -9.67
N THR A 70 -3.36 5.61 -10.67
CA THR A 70 -3.83 5.46 -12.05
C THR A 70 -3.89 3.96 -12.35
N TYR A 71 -5.07 3.44 -12.68
CA TYR A 71 -5.27 2.02 -12.93
C TYR A 71 -4.53 1.58 -14.19
N PRO A 72 -3.62 0.59 -14.10
CA PRO A 72 -2.86 0.09 -15.25
C PRO A 72 -3.69 -0.90 -16.08
N GLU A 73 -3.22 -1.18 -17.29
CA GLU A 73 -3.90 -2.11 -18.20
C GLU A 73 -4.02 -3.53 -17.62
N PHE A 74 -3.03 -4.00 -16.89
CA PHE A 74 -3.06 -5.34 -16.28
C PHE A 74 -4.13 -5.54 -15.19
N ALA A 75 -4.77 -4.44 -14.72
CA ALA A 75 -5.86 -4.49 -13.74
C ALA A 75 -7.25 -4.69 -14.41
N ARG A 76 -7.32 -4.69 -15.75
CA ARG A 76 -8.57 -4.84 -16.49
C ARG A 76 -9.29 -6.14 -16.12
N ASN A 77 -10.59 -6.03 -15.79
CA ASN A 77 -11.47 -7.14 -15.43
C ASN A 77 -10.99 -7.99 -14.25
N LYS A 78 -10.18 -7.42 -13.35
CA LYS A 78 -9.68 -8.08 -12.15
C LYS A 78 -10.30 -7.51 -10.88
N LYS A 79 -9.90 -8.07 -9.73
CA LYS A 79 -10.26 -7.58 -8.40
C LYS A 79 -9.10 -6.77 -7.81
N CYS A 80 -9.45 -5.69 -7.12
CA CYS A 80 -8.53 -4.76 -6.49
C CYS A 80 -8.84 -4.58 -5.02
N ARG A 81 -7.82 -4.39 -4.19
CA ARG A 81 -7.94 -3.93 -2.82
C ARG A 81 -6.76 -3.06 -2.44
N PHE A 82 -6.99 -2.11 -1.57
CA PHE A 82 -5.91 -1.31 -0.98
C PHE A 82 -5.07 -2.13 -0.01
N ALA A 83 -3.79 -1.83 0.04
CA ALA A 83 -2.85 -2.33 1.04
C ALA A 83 -1.81 -1.26 1.33
N PHE A 84 -1.24 -1.30 2.53
CA PHE A 84 -0.09 -0.48 2.91
C PHE A 84 1.02 -1.42 3.35
N TYR A 85 2.21 -1.26 2.80
CA TYR A 85 3.39 -2.05 3.17
C TYR A 85 4.46 -1.13 3.74
N LEU A 86 5.08 -1.54 4.85
CA LEU A 86 6.16 -0.79 5.46
C LEU A 86 7.38 -1.69 5.66
N ALA A 87 8.50 -1.38 5.00
CA ALA A 87 9.75 -2.12 5.14
C ALA A 87 10.38 -1.90 6.54
N ASN A 88 11.27 -2.80 6.96
CA ASN A 88 11.93 -2.73 8.28
C ASN A 88 12.73 -1.44 8.51
N GLY A 89 13.31 -0.88 7.44
CA GLY A 89 14.13 0.34 7.51
C GLY A 89 13.35 1.65 7.60
N GLU A 90 12.03 1.60 7.52
CA GLU A 90 11.16 2.78 7.59
C GLU A 90 10.86 3.19 9.04
N ASN A 91 10.20 4.35 9.22
CA ASN A 91 9.96 4.89 10.54
C ASN A 91 8.48 4.94 10.92
N VAL A 92 8.17 4.46 12.13
CA VAL A 92 6.87 4.57 12.80
C VAL A 92 7.09 5.07 14.20
N ILE A 93 6.36 6.11 14.59
CA ILE A 93 6.39 6.72 15.92
C ILE A 93 4.95 6.85 16.40
N GLY A 94 4.71 6.61 17.67
CA GLY A 94 3.38 6.71 18.27
C GLY A 94 2.50 5.51 17.99
N SER A 95 1.26 5.76 17.60
CA SER A 95 0.24 4.70 17.47
C SER A 95 0.46 3.76 16.29
N GLY A 96 1.10 4.23 15.22
CA GLY A 96 1.19 3.51 13.94
C GLY A 96 -0.18 3.26 13.29
N LYS A 97 -1.20 4.03 13.67
CA LYS A 97 -2.57 3.88 13.15
C LYS A 97 -2.81 4.89 12.03
N LEU A 98 -3.27 4.40 10.90
CA LEU A 98 -3.65 5.25 9.77
C LEU A 98 -5.11 5.03 9.39
N ASP A 99 -5.87 6.12 9.31
CA ASP A 99 -7.17 6.13 8.69
C ASP A 99 -7.02 6.34 7.18
N LEU A 100 -7.76 5.56 6.39
CA LEU A 100 -7.85 5.70 4.94
C LEU A 100 -9.18 6.36 4.57
N PHE A 101 -9.09 7.42 3.78
CA PHE A 101 -10.24 8.10 3.20
C PHE A 101 -10.21 8.05 1.67
N SER A 102 -11.38 7.97 1.05
CA SER A 102 -11.51 8.31 -0.37
C SER A 102 -11.49 9.82 -0.56
N SER A 103 -11.16 10.26 -1.77
CA SER A 103 -11.28 11.67 -2.18
C SER A 103 -12.25 11.79 -3.35
N LEU A 104 -13.03 12.85 -3.38
CA LEU A 104 -13.95 13.14 -4.51
C LEU A 104 -13.19 13.30 -5.84
N LYS A 105 -11.96 13.85 -5.76
CA LYS A 105 -11.05 13.98 -6.89
C LYS A 105 -9.60 13.73 -6.43
N PRO A 106 -8.72 13.26 -7.30
CA PRO A 106 -7.28 13.26 -7.04
C PRO A 106 -6.77 14.66 -6.69
N ALA A 107 -5.71 14.72 -5.87
CA ALA A 107 -5.07 15.97 -5.52
C ALA A 107 -4.63 16.74 -6.78
N PRO A 108 -4.83 18.07 -6.83
CA PRO A 108 -4.57 18.87 -8.04
C PRO A 108 -3.06 19.11 -8.30
N GLY A 109 -2.19 18.71 -7.37
CA GLY A 109 -0.76 19.03 -7.36
C GLY A 109 -0.40 20.10 -6.33
N PRO A 110 0.86 20.58 -6.32
CA PRO A 110 1.33 21.53 -5.33
C PRO A 110 0.54 22.84 -5.37
N ARG A 111 0.18 23.33 -4.19
CA ARG A 111 -0.52 24.61 -4.04
C ARG A 111 -0.39 25.16 -2.63
N ALA A 112 -0.47 26.49 -2.52
CA ALA A 112 -0.61 27.18 -1.24
C ALA A 112 -2.09 27.33 -0.87
N GLY A 113 -2.39 27.19 0.42
CA GLY A 113 -3.69 27.50 1.01
C GLY A 113 -4.82 26.52 0.65
N TRP A 114 -6.00 26.84 1.19
CA TRP A 114 -7.12 25.93 1.25
C TRP A 114 -7.75 25.61 -0.10
N GLY A 115 -8.09 26.51 -0.94
CA GLY A 115 -8.75 26.31 -2.24
C GLY A 115 -9.22 24.87 -2.52
N PRO A 116 -9.67 24.44 -3.68
CA PRO A 116 -10.05 23.04 -3.89
C PRO A 116 -8.79 22.15 -3.95
N GLY A 117 -8.20 21.85 -2.77
CA GLY A 117 -7.01 21.03 -2.60
C GLY A 117 -7.33 19.60 -2.18
N ASN A 118 -7.39 19.40 -0.87
CA ASN A 118 -7.85 18.13 -0.31
C ASN A 118 -9.37 18.04 -0.42
N GLN A 119 -9.86 16.97 -1.03
CA GLN A 119 -11.30 16.70 -1.18
C GLN A 119 -11.66 15.38 -0.49
N ARG A 120 -11.26 15.25 0.77
CA ARG A 120 -11.62 14.10 1.61
C ARG A 120 -13.12 13.85 1.56
N ASN A 121 -13.49 12.57 1.42
CA ASN A 121 -14.87 12.14 1.29
C ASN A 121 -15.20 11.06 2.33
N VAL A 122 -15.23 9.78 1.96
CA VAL A 122 -15.68 8.69 2.82
C VAL A 122 -14.53 8.11 3.60
N HIS A 123 -14.71 7.90 4.90
CA HIS A 123 -13.80 7.11 5.74
C HIS A 123 -13.96 5.63 5.37
N LEU A 124 -12.90 5.00 4.87
CA LEU A 124 -12.92 3.63 4.38
C LEU A 124 -12.54 2.62 5.46
N GLY A 125 -11.65 3.00 6.37
CA GLY A 125 -11.23 2.14 7.47
C GLY A 125 -9.96 2.62 8.15
N ARG A 126 -9.61 1.92 9.23
CA ARG A 126 -8.39 2.14 10.02
C ARG A 126 -7.46 0.96 9.89
N MET A 127 -6.19 1.24 9.72
CA MET A 127 -5.10 0.26 9.63
C MET A 127 -4.13 0.39 10.79
N ASP A 128 -3.59 -0.75 11.23
CA ASP A 128 -2.44 -0.86 12.13
C ASP A 128 -1.19 -1.11 11.27
N VAL A 129 -0.27 -0.13 11.23
CA VAL A 129 0.94 -0.15 10.42
C VAL A 129 2.11 -0.61 11.26
N LYS A 130 2.81 -1.65 10.81
CA LYS A 130 3.99 -2.21 11.47
C LYS A 130 5.13 -2.35 10.49
N LYS A 131 6.36 -2.15 10.97
CA LYS A 131 7.57 -2.36 10.17
C LYS A 131 7.70 -3.83 9.75
N GLY A 132 8.20 -4.06 8.56
CA GLY A 132 8.50 -5.38 8.01
C GLY A 132 7.31 -6.11 7.42
N GLY A 133 6.19 -5.45 7.15
CA GLY A 133 5.00 -6.14 6.64
C GLY A 133 3.91 -5.26 6.08
N PHE A 134 2.82 -5.91 5.76
CA PHE A 134 1.58 -5.25 5.39
C PHE A 134 0.82 -4.81 6.64
N ALA A 135 0.25 -3.60 6.56
CA ALA A 135 -0.71 -3.14 7.55
C ALA A 135 -1.94 -4.05 7.60
N THR A 136 -2.49 -4.20 8.80
CA THR A 136 -3.72 -4.95 9.04
C THR A 136 -4.89 -4.00 9.30
N TRP A 137 -6.07 -4.31 8.75
CA TRP A 137 -7.26 -3.54 9.05
C TRP A 137 -7.69 -3.77 10.52
N GLU A 138 -7.80 -2.70 11.26
CA GLU A 138 -8.40 -2.69 12.61
C GLU A 138 -9.92 -2.53 12.52
N ALA A 139 -10.37 -1.67 11.61
CA ALA A 139 -11.78 -1.45 11.30
C ALA A 139 -11.96 -1.13 9.81
N THR A 140 -13.10 -1.53 9.24
CA THR A 140 -13.49 -1.20 7.86
C THR A 140 -14.92 -0.69 7.83
N TYR A 141 -15.19 0.33 7.01
CA TYR A 141 -16.48 1.01 6.91
C TYR A 141 -17.04 0.87 5.49
N GLY A 142 -17.22 -0.37 5.05
CA GLY A 142 -17.65 -0.73 3.70
C GLY A 142 -16.63 -1.61 3.00
N THR A 143 -16.93 -1.98 1.76
CA THR A 143 -16.10 -2.94 0.99
C THR A 143 -15.14 -2.26 0.01
N TYR A 144 -15.42 -1.01 -0.39
CA TYR A 144 -14.60 -0.29 -1.36
C TYR A 144 -13.16 -0.13 -0.84
N MET A 145 -12.18 -0.60 -1.61
CA MET A 145 -10.75 -0.62 -1.28
C MET A 145 -10.34 -1.46 -0.05
N THR A 146 -11.25 -1.78 0.87
CA THR A 146 -10.93 -2.55 2.08
C THR A 146 -11.04 -4.05 1.87
N SER A 147 -11.81 -4.48 0.89
CA SER A 147 -11.92 -5.87 0.44
C SER A 147 -11.71 -5.97 -1.08
N LYS A 148 -11.74 -7.18 -1.62
CA LYS A 148 -11.62 -7.41 -3.06
C LYS A 148 -12.89 -6.94 -3.78
N THR A 149 -12.81 -5.84 -4.51
CA THR A 149 -13.86 -5.31 -5.39
C THR A 149 -13.38 -5.28 -6.83
N ASN A 150 -14.27 -5.06 -7.79
CA ASN A 150 -13.84 -4.88 -9.18
C ASN A 150 -12.85 -3.72 -9.29
N CYS A 151 -11.75 -3.93 -10.02
CA CYS A 151 -10.86 -2.82 -10.35
C CYS A 151 -11.58 -1.80 -11.23
N GLU A 152 -11.19 -0.54 -11.13
CA GLU A 152 -11.61 0.48 -12.07
C GLU A 152 -11.04 0.23 -13.47
N LYS A 153 -11.62 0.87 -14.47
CA LYS A 153 -11.13 0.79 -15.85
C LYS A 153 -9.70 1.32 -15.94
N PRO A 154 -8.84 0.71 -16.77
CA PRO A 154 -7.50 1.25 -17.03
C PRO A 154 -7.54 2.74 -17.44
N GLY A 155 -6.58 3.51 -16.92
CA GLY A 155 -6.52 4.96 -17.09
C GLY A 155 -7.36 5.75 -16.08
N THR A 156 -8.30 5.13 -15.35
CA THR A 156 -9.04 5.81 -14.27
C THR A 156 -8.08 6.26 -13.19
N LYS A 157 -8.26 7.50 -12.70
CA LYS A 157 -7.51 8.06 -11.59
C LYS A 157 -8.41 8.15 -10.35
N ILE A 158 -7.94 7.65 -9.23
CA ILE A 158 -8.59 7.81 -7.93
C ILE A 158 -7.67 8.54 -6.96
N GLY A 159 -8.26 9.34 -6.07
CA GLY A 159 -7.58 9.96 -4.95
C GLY A 159 -7.93 9.26 -3.64
N LEU A 160 -6.91 9.06 -2.81
CA LEU A 160 -7.07 8.59 -1.43
C LEU A 160 -6.23 9.47 -0.50
N GLU A 161 -6.61 9.50 0.77
CA GLU A 161 -5.88 10.21 1.82
C GLU A 161 -5.58 9.29 2.98
N LEU A 162 -4.33 9.33 3.47
CA LEU A 162 -3.87 8.66 4.68
C LEU A 162 -3.71 9.69 5.79
N VAL A 163 -4.32 9.44 6.94
CA VAL A 163 -4.41 10.36 8.08
C VAL A 163 -3.95 9.66 9.36
N GLY A 164 -3.10 10.32 10.14
CA GLY A 164 -2.67 9.83 11.45
C GLY A 164 -3.81 9.85 12.47
N VAL A 165 -3.80 8.87 13.38
CA VAL A 165 -4.84 8.67 14.39
C VAL A 165 -4.26 8.93 15.77
N TYR A 166 -5.14 9.28 16.73
CA TYR A 166 -4.82 9.65 18.11
C TYR A 166 -3.93 10.89 18.22
N ASP A 167 -3.30 11.08 19.39
CA ASP A 167 -2.58 12.32 19.70
C ASP A 167 -1.18 12.37 19.08
N THR A 168 -0.49 11.25 19.05
CA THR A 168 0.85 11.16 18.47
C THR A 168 0.91 10.01 17.48
N ASP A 169 1.24 10.35 16.23
CA ASP A 169 1.39 9.39 15.17
C ASP A 169 2.29 9.93 14.06
N ALA A 170 3.28 9.14 13.67
CA ALA A 170 4.11 9.48 12.53
C ALA A 170 4.53 8.22 11.77
N VAL A 171 4.24 8.19 10.49
CA VAL A 171 4.62 7.12 9.57
C VAL A 171 5.35 7.75 8.39
N TYR A 172 6.60 7.33 8.17
CA TYR A 172 7.44 7.77 7.06
C TYR A 172 7.78 6.57 6.20
N TRP A 173 7.79 6.77 4.88
CA TRP A 173 8.15 5.70 3.95
C TRP A 173 8.80 6.22 2.67
N ASN A 174 9.74 5.44 2.17
CA ASN A 174 10.31 5.63 0.83
C ASN A 174 9.37 5.01 -0.21
N PRO A 175 8.78 5.80 -1.13
CA PRO A 175 7.82 5.29 -2.11
C PRO A 175 8.35 4.19 -3.04
N SER A 176 9.67 4.08 -3.21
CA SER A 176 10.28 3.03 -4.03
C SER A 176 10.28 1.64 -3.37
N LYS A 177 10.08 1.58 -2.05
CA LYS A 177 10.16 0.33 -1.26
C LYS A 177 8.89 0.04 -0.48
N SER A 178 8.21 1.09 -0.03
CA SER A 178 7.15 1.05 0.97
C SER A 178 5.97 1.93 0.56
N GLY A 179 4.92 1.89 1.37
CA GLY A 179 3.77 2.77 1.28
C GLY A 179 2.52 2.13 0.68
N PRO A 180 1.56 2.97 0.31
CA PRO A 180 0.28 2.55 -0.23
C PRO A 180 0.42 1.85 -1.58
N ARG A 181 -0.41 0.84 -1.81
CA ARG A 181 -0.48 0.09 -3.07
C ARG A 181 -1.86 -0.50 -3.28
N ILE A 182 -2.22 -0.77 -4.51
CA ILE A 182 -3.41 -1.53 -4.85
C ILE A 182 -2.97 -2.91 -5.32
N ILE A 183 -3.41 -3.93 -4.57
CA ILE A 183 -3.19 -5.33 -4.91
C ILE A 183 -4.23 -5.74 -5.93
N VAL A 184 -3.78 -6.36 -7.01
CA VAL A 184 -4.61 -6.89 -8.10
C VAL A 184 -4.64 -8.41 -8.00
N THR A 185 -5.81 -9.00 -8.06
CA THR A 185 -5.99 -10.46 -8.05
C THR A 185 -6.94 -10.88 -9.16
N ASP A 186 -6.82 -12.09 -9.63
CA ASP A 186 -7.79 -12.68 -10.53
C ASP A 186 -9.17 -12.83 -9.85
N ASN A 187 -10.19 -12.97 -10.65
CA ASN A 187 -11.59 -13.13 -10.21
C ASN A 187 -11.81 -14.45 -9.45
#